data_d95495c96849c139205b0de1fe56a20e
#
_entry.id   d95495c96849c139205b0de1fe56a20e
#
_cell.length_a   1.000
_cell.length_b   1.000
_cell.length_c   1.000
_cell.angle_alpha   90.00
_cell.angle_beta   90.00
_cell.angle_gamma   90.00
#
_symmetry.space_group_name_H-M   'P 1'
#
loop_
_entity.id
_entity.type
_entity.pdbx_description
1 polymer ?
#
loop_
_entity_poly.entity_id
_entity_poly.type
_entity_poly.pdbx_seq_one_letter_code
_entity_poly.pdbx_strand_id
1 'polypeptide(L)'
;MLKIGILGSGSGSNMQSIVDAVEAGTLDARVVCVLSDVADAGILARAARHNIPHHYVDPAPFKTKLEGAAEERVIGLLQEYGADTIALAGFMRVVKSGLLQAFPRRVLNIHPSLLP
;
A
#
# COMPACT_ATOMS: atom_id res chain seq x y z
N MET A 1 12.17 12.81 4.31
CA MET A 1 10.74 12.53 4.11
C MET A 1 10.56 11.13 3.54
N LEU A 2 9.74 10.32 4.17
CA LEU A 2 9.39 8.99 3.66
C LEU A 2 8.48 9.10 2.45
N LYS A 3 8.70 8.24 1.46
CA LYS A 3 7.82 8.10 0.31
C LYS A 3 7.10 6.76 0.44
N ILE A 4 5.83 6.82 0.80
CA ILE A 4 5.07 5.64 1.20
C ILE A 4 4.20 5.14 0.05
N GLY A 5 4.36 3.86 -0.29
CA GLY A 5 3.40 3.13 -1.10
C GLY A 5 2.50 2.31 -0.18
N ILE A 6 1.21 2.35 -0.38
CA ILE A 6 0.25 1.67 0.48
C ILE A 6 -0.37 0.50 -0.29
N LEU A 7 -0.40 -0.67 0.34
CA LEU A 7 -1.12 -1.84 -0.17
C LEU A 7 -2.30 -2.11 0.75
N GLY A 8 -3.50 -2.25 0.20
CA GLY A 8 -4.68 -2.54 0.99
C GLY A 8 -5.75 -3.25 0.18
N SER A 9 -6.58 -4.04 0.87
CA SER A 9 -7.64 -4.84 0.24
C SER A 9 -9.04 -4.35 0.58
N GLY A 10 -9.19 -3.49 1.57
CA GLY A 10 -10.48 -3.14 2.15
C GLY A 10 -10.87 -1.67 2.01
N SER A 11 -11.53 -1.16 3.04
CA SER A 11 -12.13 0.19 3.05
C SER A 11 -11.12 1.33 3.01
N GLY A 12 -9.89 1.08 3.45
CA GLY A 12 -8.87 2.13 3.51
C GLY A 12 -8.87 2.96 4.77
N SER A 13 -9.52 2.51 5.86
CA SER A 13 -9.52 3.27 7.11
C SER A 13 -8.12 3.46 7.68
N ASN A 14 -7.24 2.45 7.56
CA ASN A 14 -5.84 2.57 7.99
C ASN A 14 -5.05 3.52 7.08
N MET A 15 -5.31 3.48 5.78
CA MET A 15 -4.74 4.45 4.85
C MET A 15 -5.16 5.87 5.23
N GLN A 16 -6.43 6.07 5.60
CA GLN A 16 -6.92 7.38 5.99
C GLN A 16 -6.16 7.93 7.20
N SER A 17 -5.84 7.06 8.16
CA SER A 17 -5.04 7.46 9.33
C SER A 17 -3.65 7.94 8.93
N ILE A 18 -3.03 7.29 7.94
CA ILE A 18 -1.72 7.70 7.43
C ILE A 18 -1.83 9.05 6.73
N VAL A 19 -2.82 9.20 5.85
CA VAL A 19 -3.04 10.47 5.12
C VAL A 19 -3.31 11.61 6.10
N ASP A 20 -4.14 11.38 7.11
CA ASP A 20 -4.45 12.40 8.12
C ASP A 20 -3.20 12.82 8.88
N ALA A 21 -2.34 11.87 9.25
CA ALA A 21 -1.09 12.17 9.94
C ALA A 21 -0.12 12.99 9.07
N VAL A 22 -0.06 12.69 7.77
CA VAL A 22 0.75 13.44 6.83
C VAL A 22 0.23 14.88 6.69
N GLU A 23 -1.09 15.03 6.53
CA GLU A 23 -1.72 16.36 6.39
C GLU A 23 -1.60 17.19 7.65
N ALA A 24 -1.68 16.55 8.82
CA ALA A 24 -1.53 17.23 10.11
C ALA A 24 -0.07 17.60 10.42
N GLY A 25 0.89 17.11 9.63
CA GLY A 25 2.30 17.37 9.88
C GLY A 25 2.92 16.54 10.99
N THR A 26 2.21 15.53 11.51
CA THR A 26 2.72 14.65 12.56
C THR A 26 3.54 13.49 12.03
N LEU A 27 3.47 13.24 10.71
CA LEU A 27 4.26 12.23 10.03
C LEU A 27 4.96 12.89 8.85
N ASP A 28 6.28 12.92 8.87
CA ASP A 28 7.09 13.48 7.78
C ASP A 28 7.18 12.48 6.64
N ALA A 29 6.15 12.45 5.82
CA ALA A 29 6.02 11.50 4.73
C ALA A 29 5.12 12.04 3.63
N ARG A 30 5.20 11.38 2.48
CA ARG A 30 4.29 11.59 1.36
C ARG A 30 3.78 10.23 0.90
N VAL A 31 2.48 10.11 0.69
CA VAL A 31 1.89 8.92 0.09
C VAL A 31 2.00 9.05 -1.42
N VAL A 32 2.82 8.22 -2.04
CA VAL A 32 3.12 8.33 -3.48
C VAL A 32 2.21 7.47 -4.35
N CYS A 33 1.67 6.38 -3.80
CA CYS A 33 0.70 5.55 -4.52
C CYS A 33 -0.05 4.63 -3.56
N VAL A 34 -1.19 4.14 -4.02
CA VAL A 34 -2.03 3.16 -3.32
C VAL A 34 -2.34 2.04 -4.29
N LEU A 35 -2.10 0.81 -3.88
CA LEU A 35 -2.36 -0.37 -4.70
C LEU A 35 -3.32 -1.30 -3.97
N SER A 36 -4.24 -1.92 -4.71
CA SER A 36 -5.15 -2.90 -4.15
C SER A 36 -5.25 -4.13 -5.03
N ASP A 37 -5.46 -5.28 -4.39
CA ASP A 37 -5.74 -6.55 -5.02
C ASP A 37 -7.25 -6.77 -5.26
N VAL A 38 -8.09 -5.80 -4.89
CA VAL A 38 -9.53 -5.84 -5.04
C VAL A 38 -9.98 -4.66 -5.90
N ALA A 39 -10.62 -4.93 -7.04
CA ALA A 39 -10.91 -3.91 -8.04
C ALA A 39 -11.79 -2.77 -7.55
N ASP A 40 -12.76 -3.07 -6.67
CA ASP A 40 -13.71 -2.09 -6.15
C ASP A 40 -13.46 -1.75 -4.68
N ALA A 41 -12.25 -1.99 -4.19
CA ALA A 41 -11.91 -1.71 -2.80
C ALA A 41 -12.08 -0.22 -2.46
N GLY A 42 -12.64 0.05 -1.27
CA GLY A 42 -12.85 1.41 -0.80
C GLY A 42 -11.57 2.22 -0.71
N ILE A 43 -10.43 1.56 -0.47
CA ILE A 43 -9.12 2.22 -0.40
C ILE A 43 -8.79 2.95 -1.72
N LEU A 44 -9.19 2.40 -2.87
CA LEU A 44 -8.94 3.04 -4.16
C LEU A 44 -9.78 4.31 -4.31
N ALA A 45 -11.03 4.29 -3.85
CA ALA A 45 -11.88 5.48 -3.87
C ALA A 45 -11.34 6.58 -2.94
N ARG A 46 -10.81 6.20 -1.79
CA ARG A 46 -10.16 7.16 -0.88
C ARG A 46 -8.93 7.80 -1.52
N ALA A 47 -8.09 6.99 -2.18
CA ALA A 47 -6.92 7.52 -2.89
C ALA A 47 -7.34 8.53 -3.96
N ALA A 48 -8.39 8.22 -4.72
CA ALA A 48 -8.91 9.13 -5.74
C ALA A 48 -9.35 10.47 -5.13
N ARG A 49 -10.05 10.43 -3.99
CA ARG A 49 -10.50 11.66 -3.32
C ARG A 49 -9.35 12.55 -2.84
N HIS A 50 -8.20 11.95 -2.54
CA HIS A 50 -7.00 12.67 -2.10
C HIS A 50 -6.03 12.96 -3.24
N ASN A 51 -6.42 12.67 -4.48
CA ASN A 51 -5.57 12.86 -5.67
C ASN A 51 -4.26 12.07 -5.59
N ILE A 52 -4.32 10.88 -4.99
CA ILE A 52 -3.16 9.99 -4.89
C ILE A 52 -3.23 8.97 -6.02
N PRO A 53 -2.13 8.75 -6.76
CA PRO A 53 -2.10 7.69 -7.78
C PRO A 53 -2.48 6.33 -7.18
N HIS A 54 -3.32 5.59 -7.88
CA HIS A 54 -3.82 4.30 -7.38
C HIS A 54 -4.04 3.33 -8.52
N HIS A 55 -3.86 2.04 -8.22
CA HIS A 55 -4.02 0.98 -9.20
C HIS A 55 -4.61 -0.27 -8.56
N TYR A 56 -5.45 -0.95 -9.32
CA TYR A 56 -5.84 -2.32 -9.04
C TYR A 56 -4.81 -3.25 -9.70
N VAL A 57 -4.33 -4.24 -8.95
CA VAL A 57 -3.44 -5.27 -9.48
C VAL A 57 -4.13 -6.62 -9.29
N ASP A 58 -4.48 -7.29 -10.41
CA ASP A 58 -5.13 -8.58 -10.37
C ASP A 58 -4.17 -9.62 -9.76
N PRO A 59 -4.55 -10.28 -8.65
CA PRO A 59 -3.67 -11.22 -7.97
C PRO A 59 -3.72 -12.63 -8.55
N ALA A 60 -4.55 -12.88 -9.55
CA ALA A 60 -4.70 -14.22 -10.11
C ALA A 60 -3.36 -14.80 -10.56
N PRO A 61 -3.12 -16.12 -10.45
CA PRO A 61 -4.09 -17.14 -10.03
C PRO A 61 -4.12 -17.40 -8.51
N PHE A 62 -3.38 -16.65 -7.72
CA PHE A 62 -3.27 -16.90 -6.29
C PHE A 62 -4.44 -16.31 -5.52
N LYS A 63 -4.91 -17.04 -4.48
CA LYS A 63 -6.08 -16.61 -3.69
C LYS A 63 -5.72 -15.94 -2.37
N THR A 64 -4.57 -16.29 -1.79
CA THR A 64 -4.22 -15.88 -0.43
C THR A 64 -2.86 -15.20 -0.33
N LYS A 65 -2.11 -15.13 -1.41
CA LYS A 65 -0.75 -14.58 -1.38
C LYS A 65 -0.51 -13.64 -2.56
N LEU A 66 0.50 -12.80 -2.41
CA LEU A 66 1.02 -11.96 -3.48
C LEU A 66 2.29 -12.61 -4.01
N GLU A 67 2.22 -13.13 -5.24
CA GLU A 67 3.34 -13.85 -5.85
C GLU A 67 3.25 -13.78 -7.37
N GLY A 68 4.34 -14.13 -8.05
CA GLY A 68 4.38 -14.20 -9.51
C GLY A 68 4.21 -12.86 -10.19
N ALA A 69 3.44 -12.84 -11.29
CA ALA A 69 3.27 -11.64 -12.10
C ALA A 69 2.64 -10.48 -11.31
N ALA A 70 1.72 -10.78 -10.40
CA ALA A 70 1.09 -9.75 -9.56
C ALA A 70 2.12 -9.10 -8.64
N GLU A 71 2.99 -9.89 -8.02
CA GLU A 71 4.06 -9.36 -7.17
C GLU A 71 5.02 -8.48 -7.99
N GLU A 72 5.42 -8.93 -9.16
CA GLU A 72 6.29 -8.16 -10.05
C GLU A 72 5.64 -6.83 -10.45
N ARG A 73 4.35 -6.86 -10.73
CA ARG A 73 3.59 -5.66 -11.08
C ARG A 73 3.54 -4.68 -9.91
N VAL A 74 3.28 -5.18 -8.70
CA VAL A 74 3.27 -4.35 -7.49
C VAL A 74 4.63 -3.70 -7.27
N ILE A 75 5.70 -4.49 -7.32
CA ILE A 75 7.07 -3.97 -7.14
C ILE A 75 7.38 -2.91 -8.19
N GLY A 76 7.05 -3.18 -9.45
CA GLY A 76 7.30 -2.25 -10.56
C GLY A 76 6.58 -0.93 -10.36
N LEU A 77 5.30 -0.96 -9.94
CA LEU A 77 4.53 0.26 -9.68
C LEU A 77 5.10 1.05 -8.50
N LEU A 78 5.45 0.36 -7.41
CA LEU A 78 6.06 1.02 -6.26
C LEU A 78 7.35 1.73 -6.63
N GLN A 79 8.19 1.09 -7.44
CA GLN A 79 9.45 1.69 -7.90
C GLN A 79 9.19 2.85 -8.85
N GLU A 80 8.21 2.73 -9.73
CA GLU A 80 7.83 3.78 -10.68
C GLU A 80 7.41 5.06 -9.95
N TYR A 81 6.65 4.93 -8.88
CA TYR A 81 6.22 6.09 -8.08
C TYR A 81 7.25 6.54 -7.05
N GLY A 82 8.39 5.87 -6.97
CA GLY A 82 9.47 6.26 -6.09
C GLY A 82 9.25 5.92 -4.62
N ALA A 83 8.44 4.92 -4.32
CA ALA A 83 8.22 4.50 -2.94
C ALA A 83 9.52 3.96 -2.33
N ASP A 84 9.82 4.35 -1.11
CA ASP A 84 10.94 3.80 -0.34
C ASP A 84 10.47 3.07 0.92
N THR A 85 9.19 3.18 1.23
CA THR A 85 8.58 2.55 2.40
C THR A 85 7.21 2.02 2.00
N ILE A 86 6.90 0.81 2.41
CA ILE A 86 5.65 0.15 2.05
C ILE A 86 4.82 -0.05 3.31
N ALA A 87 3.58 0.42 3.30
CA ALA A 87 2.64 0.22 4.39
C ALA A 87 1.57 -0.78 3.95
N LEU A 88 1.46 -1.88 4.68
CA LEU A 88 0.39 -2.85 4.49
C LEU A 88 -0.79 -2.40 5.35
N ALA A 89 -1.76 -1.76 4.74
CA ALA A 89 -2.89 -1.15 5.43
C ALA A 89 -4.17 -1.94 5.17
N GLY A 90 -4.35 -3.01 5.92
CA GLY A 90 -5.47 -3.93 5.72
C GLY A 90 -5.30 -4.78 4.45
N PHE A 91 -4.06 -5.10 4.10
CA PHE A 91 -3.77 -5.97 2.96
C PHE A 91 -3.97 -7.43 3.36
N MET A 92 -4.85 -8.14 2.66
CA MET A 92 -5.31 -9.46 3.06
C MET A 92 -4.47 -10.61 2.51
N ARG A 93 -3.42 -10.31 1.75
CA ARG A 93 -2.58 -11.34 1.15
C ARG A 93 -1.27 -11.50 1.90
N VAL A 94 -0.75 -12.73 1.91
CA VAL A 94 0.57 -13.01 2.47
C VAL A 94 1.63 -12.44 1.52
N VAL A 95 2.49 -11.59 2.05
CA VAL A 95 3.60 -10.97 1.32
C VAL A 95 4.79 -11.94 1.32
N LYS A 96 5.34 -12.18 0.14
CA LYS A 96 6.44 -13.12 -0.05
C LYS A 96 7.80 -12.41 -0.15
N SER A 97 8.85 -13.20 -0.28
CA SER A 97 10.23 -12.72 -0.24
C SER A 97 10.56 -11.70 -1.33
N GLY A 98 9.93 -11.76 -2.49
CA GLY A 98 10.22 -10.83 -3.57
C GLY A 98 9.99 -9.38 -3.17
N LEU A 99 8.82 -9.08 -2.60
CA LEU A 99 8.51 -7.72 -2.12
C LEU A 99 9.43 -7.34 -0.97
N LEU A 100 9.65 -8.24 -0.02
CA LEU A 100 10.49 -7.98 1.15
C LEU A 100 11.95 -7.71 0.74
N GLN A 101 12.45 -8.41 -0.28
CA GLN A 101 13.81 -8.19 -0.78
C GLN A 101 13.94 -6.89 -1.57
N ALA A 102 12.87 -6.50 -2.28
CA ALA A 102 12.87 -5.25 -3.04
C ALA A 102 12.87 -4.02 -2.12
N PHE A 103 12.30 -4.15 -0.92
CA PHE A 103 12.21 -3.07 0.05
C PHE A 103 12.68 -3.55 1.43
N PRO A 104 13.99 -3.87 1.58
CA PRO A 104 14.49 -4.49 2.81
C PRO A 104 14.30 -3.56 4.01
N ARG A 105 13.69 -4.07 5.08
CA ARG A 105 13.40 -3.35 6.32
C ARG A 105 12.46 -2.16 6.14
N ARG A 106 11.74 -2.09 5.03
CA ARG A 106 10.88 -0.96 4.69
C ARG A 106 9.43 -1.38 4.44
N VAL A 107 9.05 -2.60 4.83
CA VAL A 107 7.66 -3.07 4.72
C VAL A 107 7.08 -3.14 6.12
N LEU A 108 6.06 -2.33 6.37
CA LEU A 108 5.43 -2.19 7.67
C LEU A 108 3.98 -2.64 7.61
N ASN A 109 3.55 -3.43 8.58
CA ASN A 109 2.16 -3.85 8.71
C ASN A 109 1.46 -2.92 9.70
N ILE A 110 0.43 -2.21 9.24
CA ILE A 110 -0.24 -1.20 10.04
C ILE A 110 -1.47 -1.82 10.72
N HIS A 111 -1.49 -1.76 12.04
CA HIS A 111 -2.62 -2.20 12.85
C HIS A 111 -3.33 -1.01 13.47
N PRO A 112 -4.67 -0.93 13.38
CA PRO A 112 -5.42 0.21 13.93
C PRO A 112 -5.17 0.45 15.40
N SER A 113 -4.97 -0.63 16.17
CA SER A 113 -4.73 -0.54 17.61
C SER A 113 -3.42 0.13 17.98
N LEU A 114 -2.49 0.29 17.03
CA LEU A 114 -1.18 0.90 17.25
C LEU A 114 -1.12 2.35 16.75
N LEU A 115 -2.19 2.83 16.11
CA LEU A 115 -2.28 4.20 15.62
C LEU A 115 -2.88 5.08 16.71
N PRO A 116 -2.35 6.28 16.93
CA PRO A 116 -2.90 7.20 17.90
C PRO A 116 -4.28 7.72 17.51
#